data_50eeb8fa05c370c8da460ec349e8e1ba
#
_entry.id   50eeb8fa05c370c8da460ec349e8e1ba
#
_cell.length_a   1.000
_cell.length_b   1.000
_cell.length_c   1.000
_cell.angle_alpha   90.00
_cell.angle_beta   90.00
_cell.angle_gamma   90.00
#
_symmetry.space_group_name_H-M   'P 1'
#
loop_
_entity.id
_entity.type
_entity.pdbx_description
1 polymer ?
#
loop_
_entity_poly.entity_id
_entity_poly.type
_entity_poly.pdbx_seq_one_letter_code
_entity_poly.pdbx_strand_id
1 'polypeptide(L)'
;MEKIYVFGHRNPDTDSVTAAITLSYLKKKQGYNAVPVILSSINKETAYALNYFKVKEPMFLNDVKLKVKDLDYSKGYMAPTDISVYEAYKRMEQEGISKIPIVDKNKKILGIVSMKDIAEECLSGDYSKIETYYKNIMATIEGQKILKYDNIIKGRLITPGYRSTTFINEVELNENDIIITGNRHSIIEYAVKSKVKLIVLTNGQEINKEWLELAKTNKVNIIKTNYSTLDTIKKFNFCNNVETIINTVKIHTVNENDDLSEFISSAEKMRYTYYPIVDNNKHCLGIIKFANVGYHNRKKVILVDHNSYEQSAIGLNESDILEIIDHHNISNIGTTHPINFRNMPVGSTNTIIYLMYKENNIKIPKDMAGLMLSGILSDTLILNSPTTTNIDKDAVNNLSRIAKVDYKKYGFDMISAGTKLTGKTKEEILYTDFKKYPTDEGLIGLGQIYTTNIDEINKEQAEYIKMLNSVTKMNEYKFIALFVTDIIKSGTYVYYSDGAKDILEKAFNTEMEQGTYLPGVLSRKMQILPSILDIID
;
A
#
# COMPACT_ATOMS: atom_id res chain seq x y z
N MET A 1 5.70 -16.11 -2.65
CA MET A 1 6.51 -15.67 -1.49
C MET A 1 6.16 -14.22 -1.18
N GLU A 2 5.98 -13.91 0.07
CA GLU A 2 5.69 -12.57 0.56
C GLU A 2 6.85 -11.61 0.26
N LYS A 3 6.53 -10.35 -0.05
CA LYS A 3 7.52 -9.33 -0.41
C LYS A 3 8.18 -8.77 0.85
N ILE A 4 9.50 -8.66 0.85
CA ILE A 4 10.30 -8.03 1.92
C ILE A 4 10.91 -6.75 1.35
N TYR A 5 10.58 -5.59 1.93
CA TYR A 5 11.16 -4.32 1.53
C TYR A 5 12.49 -4.09 2.24
N VAL A 6 13.54 -3.73 1.49
CA VAL A 6 14.86 -3.40 2.03
C VAL A 6 15.15 -1.95 1.74
N PHE A 7 15.40 -1.16 2.77
CA PHE A 7 15.63 0.28 2.60
C PHE A 7 16.59 0.84 3.66
N GLY A 8 17.25 1.91 3.27
CA GLY A 8 18.06 2.72 4.15
C GLY A 8 17.28 3.88 4.77
N HIS A 9 18.00 4.85 5.31
CA HIS A 9 17.38 5.99 5.99
C HIS A 9 16.64 6.94 5.03
N ARG A 10 15.77 7.80 5.61
CA ARG A 10 14.82 8.68 4.87
C ARG A 10 15.51 9.64 3.90
N ASN A 11 16.70 10.15 4.23
CA ASN A 11 17.51 11.01 3.36
C ASN A 11 18.65 10.19 2.78
N PRO A 12 18.39 9.33 1.76
CA PRO A 12 19.33 8.29 1.40
C PRO A 12 20.60 8.86 0.77
N ASP A 13 21.74 8.47 1.32
CA ASP A 13 23.05 8.67 0.73
C ASP A 13 23.49 7.48 -0.11
N THR A 14 24.74 7.47 -0.53
CA THR A 14 25.26 6.41 -1.42
C THR A 14 25.37 5.08 -0.69
N ASP A 15 25.78 5.06 0.59
CA ASP A 15 25.87 3.83 1.38
C ASP A 15 24.49 3.21 1.59
N SER A 16 23.55 4.02 2.01
CA SER A 16 22.15 3.65 2.27
C SER A 16 21.47 2.99 1.07
N VAL A 17 21.56 3.60 -0.13
CA VAL A 17 20.92 3.07 -1.35
C VAL A 17 21.62 1.82 -1.86
N THR A 18 22.96 1.84 -1.90
CA THR A 18 23.73 0.69 -2.41
C THR A 18 23.64 -0.51 -1.47
N ALA A 19 23.58 -0.28 -0.15
CA ALA A 19 23.34 -1.33 0.84
C ALA A 19 21.95 -1.99 0.63
N ALA A 20 20.92 -1.20 0.41
CA ALA A 20 19.58 -1.74 0.14
C ALA A 20 19.55 -2.64 -1.13
N ILE A 21 20.22 -2.21 -2.20
CA ILE A 21 20.29 -2.98 -3.45
C ILE A 21 21.09 -4.27 -3.27
N THR A 22 22.30 -4.15 -2.69
CA THR A 22 23.24 -5.28 -2.58
C THR A 22 22.77 -6.33 -1.58
N LEU A 23 22.15 -5.91 -0.46
CA LEU A 23 21.52 -6.83 0.48
C LEU A 23 20.29 -7.51 -0.14
N SER A 24 19.46 -6.77 -0.88
CA SER A 24 18.32 -7.37 -1.58
C SER A 24 18.74 -8.45 -2.56
N TYR A 25 19.86 -8.24 -3.28
CA TYR A 25 20.41 -9.26 -4.17
C TYR A 25 20.87 -10.51 -3.39
N LEU A 26 21.59 -10.32 -2.28
CA LEU A 26 22.02 -11.40 -1.40
C LEU A 26 20.80 -12.23 -0.91
N LYS A 27 19.79 -11.56 -0.38
CA LYS A 27 18.55 -12.20 0.11
C LYS A 27 17.81 -12.96 -0.98
N LYS A 28 17.77 -12.43 -2.21
CA LYS A 28 17.20 -13.18 -3.36
C LYS A 28 17.97 -14.47 -3.66
N LYS A 29 19.29 -14.46 -3.55
CA LYS A 29 20.10 -15.67 -3.69
C LYS A 29 19.87 -16.70 -2.59
N GLN A 30 19.44 -16.24 -1.42
CA GLN A 30 19.02 -17.08 -0.30
C GLN A 30 17.54 -17.55 -0.41
N GLY A 31 16.82 -17.19 -1.48
CA GLY A 31 15.44 -17.61 -1.73
C GLY A 31 14.37 -16.67 -1.20
N TYR A 32 14.70 -15.49 -0.69
CA TYR A 32 13.73 -14.50 -0.22
C TYR A 32 13.26 -13.57 -1.36
N ASN A 33 12.02 -13.11 -1.31
CA ASN A 33 11.50 -12.10 -2.23
C ASN A 33 11.82 -10.68 -1.74
N ALA A 34 13.10 -10.36 -1.61
CA ALA A 34 13.58 -9.06 -1.14
C ALA A 34 13.60 -8.03 -2.28
N VAL A 35 13.10 -6.82 -2.02
CA VAL A 35 12.97 -5.74 -2.99
C VAL A 35 13.60 -4.47 -2.42
N PRO A 36 14.64 -3.89 -3.07
CA PRO A 36 15.20 -2.63 -2.63
C PRO A 36 14.24 -1.50 -2.93
N VAL A 37 14.09 -0.56 -1.99
CA VAL A 37 13.27 0.65 -2.14
C VAL A 37 14.00 1.84 -1.53
N ILE A 38 13.61 3.05 -1.93
CA ILE A 38 14.11 4.32 -1.41
C ILE A 38 12.96 5.12 -0.80
N LEU A 39 13.26 5.94 0.20
CA LEU A 39 12.27 6.73 0.95
C LEU A 39 12.21 8.20 0.51
N SER A 40 13.19 8.65 -0.27
CA SER A 40 13.20 9.95 -0.96
C SER A 40 14.10 9.89 -2.20
N SER A 41 14.23 11.00 -2.93
CA SER A 41 15.08 11.08 -4.11
C SER A 41 16.55 10.84 -3.78
N ILE A 42 17.26 10.15 -4.66
CA ILE A 42 18.70 9.91 -4.53
C ILE A 42 19.49 11.18 -4.85
N ASN A 43 20.68 11.29 -4.26
CA ASN A 43 21.62 12.37 -4.55
C ASN A 43 22.40 12.11 -5.86
N LYS A 44 23.14 13.14 -6.33
CA LYS A 44 23.90 13.05 -7.59
C LYS A 44 25.04 12.02 -7.54
N GLU A 45 25.65 11.82 -6.38
CA GLU A 45 26.71 10.83 -6.15
C GLU A 45 26.17 9.41 -6.32
N THR A 46 25.05 9.11 -5.66
CA THR A 46 24.34 7.84 -5.82
C THR A 46 23.91 7.60 -7.27
N ALA A 47 23.37 8.65 -7.92
CA ALA A 47 22.98 8.56 -9.33
C ALA A 47 24.18 8.26 -10.23
N TYR A 48 25.35 8.86 -9.95
CA TYR A 48 26.58 8.55 -10.67
C TYR A 48 26.96 7.06 -10.51
N ALA A 49 26.96 6.55 -9.29
CA ALA A 49 27.29 5.15 -9.01
C ALA A 49 26.35 4.17 -9.73
N LEU A 50 25.02 4.39 -9.65
CA LEU A 50 24.02 3.55 -10.31
C LEU A 50 24.20 3.57 -11.82
N ASN A 51 24.40 4.75 -12.42
CA ASN A 51 24.61 4.88 -13.87
C ASN A 51 25.92 4.20 -14.33
N TYR A 52 27.00 4.36 -13.58
CA TYR A 52 28.31 3.78 -13.92
C TYR A 52 28.24 2.25 -13.97
N PHE A 53 27.56 1.62 -13.01
CA PHE A 53 27.40 0.17 -12.96
C PHE A 53 26.12 -0.33 -13.65
N LYS A 54 25.35 0.56 -14.30
CA LYS A 54 24.13 0.25 -15.07
C LYS A 54 23.06 -0.46 -14.23
N VAL A 55 22.94 -0.08 -12.97
CA VAL A 55 21.90 -0.58 -12.06
C VAL A 55 20.76 0.41 -12.03
N LYS A 56 19.52 -0.09 -12.07
CA LYS A 56 18.33 0.75 -12.02
C LYS A 56 18.13 1.31 -10.59
N GLU A 57 17.67 2.54 -10.54
CA GLU A 57 17.21 3.16 -9.30
C GLU A 57 16.09 2.32 -8.66
N PRO A 58 16.12 2.08 -7.34
CA PRO A 58 15.04 1.41 -6.63
C PRO A 58 13.73 2.19 -6.70
N MET A 59 12.62 1.48 -6.55
CA MET A 59 11.30 2.13 -6.49
C MET A 59 11.17 2.99 -5.24
N PHE A 60 10.46 4.10 -5.39
CA PHE A 60 10.09 4.95 -4.27
C PHE A 60 8.98 4.30 -3.43
N LEU A 61 9.11 4.34 -2.11
CA LEU A 61 8.14 3.86 -1.15
C LEU A 61 7.74 5.00 -0.20
N ASN A 62 6.49 5.43 -0.26
CA ASN A 62 5.98 6.52 0.59
C ASN A 62 5.96 6.16 2.07
N ASP A 63 5.47 4.96 2.39
CA ASP A 63 5.27 4.47 3.75
C ASP A 63 5.23 2.94 3.80
N VAL A 64 5.36 2.40 4.99
CA VAL A 64 5.16 0.98 5.29
C VAL A 64 3.91 0.72 6.14
N LYS A 65 3.03 1.72 6.27
CA LYS A 65 1.74 1.58 6.98
C LYS A 65 0.91 0.45 6.39
N LEU A 66 0.10 -0.13 7.24
CA LEU A 66 -0.93 -1.07 6.81
C LEU A 66 -2.07 -0.32 6.14
N LYS A 67 -2.52 -0.83 5.00
CA LYS A 67 -3.66 -0.33 4.25
C LYS A 67 -4.81 -1.33 4.28
N VAL A 68 -6.01 -0.87 4.02
CA VAL A 68 -7.20 -1.75 3.93
C VAL A 68 -7.00 -2.90 2.93
N LYS A 69 -6.29 -2.66 1.82
CA LYS A 69 -5.94 -3.70 0.81
C LYS A 69 -5.03 -4.82 1.32
N ASP A 70 -4.30 -4.58 2.43
CA ASP A 70 -3.41 -5.55 3.06
C ASP A 70 -4.18 -6.51 4.00
N LEU A 71 -5.48 -6.24 4.24
CA LEU A 71 -6.36 -7.09 5.02
C LEU A 71 -6.83 -8.31 4.23
N ASP A 72 -7.16 -9.37 4.96
CA ASP A 72 -7.90 -10.49 4.41
C ASP A 72 -9.40 -10.18 4.41
N TYR A 73 -9.97 -10.01 3.22
CA TYR A 73 -11.39 -9.72 3.04
C TYR A 73 -11.98 -10.53 1.87
N SER A 74 -13.29 -10.64 1.81
CA SER A 74 -13.98 -11.38 0.75
C SER A 74 -13.90 -10.63 -0.58
N LYS A 75 -12.79 -10.84 -1.32
CA LYS A 75 -12.51 -10.20 -2.62
C LYS A 75 -13.49 -10.68 -3.67
N GLY A 76 -14.01 -9.74 -4.48
CA GLY A 76 -14.96 -10.05 -5.54
C GLY A 76 -16.37 -10.42 -5.05
N TYR A 77 -16.63 -10.42 -3.73
CA TYR A 77 -17.93 -10.73 -3.17
C TYR A 77 -18.87 -9.52 -3.31
N MET A 78 -19.69 -9.57 -4.33
CA MET A 78 -20.72 -8.59 -4.69
C MET A 78 -21.72 -9.24 -5.63
N ALA A 79 -22.86 -8.59 -5.88
CA ALA A 79 -23.85 -9.08 -6.81
C ALA A 79 -24.43 -7.98 -7.70
N PRO A 80 -24.78 -8.28 -8.96
CA PRO A 80 -25.52 -7.35 -9.82
C PRO A 80 -27.00 -7.30 -9.42
N THR A 81 -27.71 -6.26 -9.89
CA THR A 81 -29.14 -6.02 -9.57
C THR A 81 -30.09 -7.07 -10.13
N ASP A 82 -29.69 -7.81 -11.16
CA ASP A 82 -30.54 -8.73 -11.92
C ASP A 82 -30.57 -10.17 -11.38
N ILE A 83 -29.90 -10.44 -10.24
CA ILE A 83 -30.05 -11.72 -9.55
C ILE A 83 -31.32 -11.74 -8.70
N SER A 84 -31.81 -12.94 -8.39
CA SER A 84 -32.95 -13.08 -7.48
C SER A 84 -32.57 -12.88 -6.02
N VAL A 85 -33.56 -12.56 -5.18
CA VAL A 85 -33.42 -12.56 -3.71
C VAL A 85 -32.91 -13.92 -3.23
N TYR A 86 -33.39 -15.02 -3.85
CA TYR A 86 -32.95 -16.39 -3.54
C TYR A 86 -31.45 -16.59 -3.82
N GLU A 87 -30.99 -16.13 -4.95
CA GLU A 87 -29.58 -16.23 -5.33
C GLU A 87 -28.69 -15.39 -4.38
N ALA A 88 -29.14 -14.19 -4.00
CA ALA A 88 -28.44 -13.36 -3.01
C ALA A 88 -28.35 -14.08 -1.66
N TYR A 89 -29.44 -14.68 -1.20
CA TYR A 89 -29.45 -15.52 0.01
C TYR A 89 -28.44 -16.66 -0.08
N LYS A 90 -28.45 -17.42 -1.18
CA LYS A 90 -27.53 -18.54 -1.39
C LYS A 90 -26.06 -18.13 -1.35
N ARG A 91 -25.70 -17.01 -1.96
CA ARG A 91 -24.34 -16.46 -1.89
C ARG A 91 -23.94 -16.08 -0.48
N MET A 92 -24.84 -15.45 0.29
CA MET A 92 -24.61 -15.12 1.69
C MET A 92 -24.40 -16.40 2.54
N GLU A 93 -25.20 -17.45 2.30
CA GLU A 93 -25.10 -18.73 3.01
C GLU A 93 -23.77 -19.44 2.71
N GLN A 94 -23.38 -19.51 1.44
CA GLN A 94 -22.15 -20.15 1.00
C GLN A 94 -20.87 -19.49 1.56
N GLU A 95 -20.86 -18.16 1.62
CA GLU A 95 -19.72 -17.40 2.12
C GLU A 95 -19.76 -17.18 3.65
N GLY A 96 -20.86 -17.53 4.32
CA GLY A 96 -21.05 -17.27 5.76
C GLY A 96 -21.13 -15.77 6.11
N ILE A 97 -21.55 -14.93 5.14
CA ILE A 97 -21.62 -13.47 5.25
C ILE A 97 -23.07 -13.02 5.21
N SER A 98 -23.54 -12.27 6.20
CA SER A 98 -24.95 -11.87 6.31
C SER A 98 -25.32 -10.60 5.53
N LYS A 99 -24.43 -10.06 4.71
CA LYS A 99 -24.66 -8.88 3.86
C LYS A 99 -23.95 -9.03 2.52
N ILE A 100 -24.55 -8.54 1.45
CA ILE A 100 -23.95 -8.54 0.11
C ILE A 100 -24.08 -7.15 -0.53
N PRO A 101 -22.96 -6.56 -1.03
CA PRO A 101 -23.00 -5.33 -1.83
C PRO A 101 -23.68 -5.60 -3.17
N ILE A 102 -24.62 -4.74 -3.56
CA ILE A 102 -25.26 -4.77 -4.87
C ILE A 102 -24.65 -3.68 -5.74
N VAL A 103 -24.24 -4.04 -6.95
CA VAL A 103 -23.51 -3.18 -7.85
C VAL A 103 -24.18 -3.03 -9.22
N ASP A 104 -23.91 -1.93 -9.89
CA ASP A 104 -24.25 -1.71 -11.28
C ASP A 104 -23.31 -2.46 -12.25
N LYS A 105 -23.54 -2.29 -13.56
CA LYS A 105 -22.71 -2.90 -14.63
C LYS A 105 -21.24 -2.42 -14.60
N ASN A 106 -20.96 -1.28 -13.98
CA ASN A 106 -19.63 -0.70 -13.81
C ASN A 106 -19.02 -1.03 -12.45
N LYS A 107 -19.61 -1.98 -11.70
CA LYS A 107 -19.22 -2.37 -10.33
C LYS A 107 -19.34 -1.23 -9.30
N LYS A 108 -20.06 -0.16 -9.57
CA LYS A 108 -20.37 0.88 -8.56
C LYS A 108 -21.44 0.38 -7.62
N ILE A 109 -21.27 0.64 -6.32
CA ILE A 109 -22.21 0.20 -5.28
C ILE A 109 -23.49 1.00 -5.39
N LEU A 110 -24.61 0.29 -5.52
CA LEU A 110 -25.97 0.82 -5.51
C LEU A 110 -26.61 0.72 -4.13
N GLY A 111 -26.27 -0.32 -3.38
CA GLY A 111 -26.80 -0.59 -2.05
C GLY A 111 -26.20 -1.83 -1.43
N ILE A 112 -26.75 -2.20 -0.29
CA ILE A 112 -26.43 -3.45 0.43
C ILE A 112 -27.73 -4.18 0.71
N VAL A 113 -27.72 -5.48 0.54
CA VAL A 113 -28.80 -6.36 1.00
C VAL A 113 -28.28 -7.23 2.14
N SER A 114 -29.06 -7.35 3.20
CA SER A 114 -28.76 -8.17 4.37
C SER A 114 -29.77 -9.30 4.55
N MET A 115 -29.42 -10.31 5.36
CA MET A 115 -30.37 -11.34 5.80
C MET A 115 -31.60 -10.72 6.48
N LYS A 116 -31.44 -9.56 7.16
CA LYS A 116 -32.55 -8.84 7.77
C LYS A 116 -33.50 -8.29 6.71
N ASP A 117 -32.98 -7.67 5.64
CA ASP A 117 -33.81 -7.13 4.55
C ASP A 117 -34.63 -8.26 3.87
N ILE A 118 -34.00 -9.44 3.68
CA ILE A 118 -34.70 -10.63 3.17
C ILE A 118 -35.78 -11.09 4.14
N ALA A 119 -35.53 -11.13 5.44
CA ALA A 119 -36.51 -11.51 6.45
C ALA A 119 -37.67 -10.50 6.55
N GLU A 120 -37.38 -9.21 6.45
CA GLU A 120 -38.40 -8.15 6.39
C GLU A 120 -39.29 -8.30 5.17
N GLU A 121 -38.70 -8.57 3.99
CA GLU A 121 -39.49 -8.89 2.77
C GLU A 121 -40.39 -10.13 2.97
N CYS A 122 -39.89 -11.18 3.62
CA CYS A 122 -40.68 -12.37 3.93
C CYS A 122 -41.88 -12.10 4.86
N LEU A 123 -41.80 -11.11 5.73
CA LEU A 123 -42.84 -10.84 6.73
C LEU A 123 -43.86 -9.80 6.26
N SER A 124 -43.40 -8.80 5.50
CA SER A 124 -44.20 -7.63 5.15
C SER A 124 -44.25 -7.31 3.65
N GLY A 125 -43.58 -8.10 2.82
CA GLY A 125 -43.54 -7.89 1.37
C GLY A 125 -44.89 -8.15 0.69
N ASP A 126 -45.11 -7.52 -0.45
CA ASP A 126 -46.30 -7.75 -1.31
C ASP A 126 -46.06 -8.95 -2.21
N TYR A 127 -46.42 -10.10 -1.73
CA TYR A 127 -46.28 -11.37 -2.44
C TYR A 127 -47.11 -11.47 -3.73
N SER A 128 -48.03 -10.56 -3.98
CA SER A 128 -48.80 -10.53 -5.23
C SER A 128 -48.01 -9.88 -6.37
N LYS A 129 -46.96 -9.12 -6.11
CA LYS A 129 -46.18 -8.43 -7.14
C LYS A 129 -44.89 -9.16 -7.47
N ILE A 130 -44.74 -9.53 -8.72
CA ILE A 130 -43.54 -10.16 -9.26
C ILE A 130 -42.90 -9.23 -10.28
N GLU A 131 -41.58 -8.97 -10.09
CA GLU A 131 -40.75 -8.27 -11.06
C GLU A 131 -39.37 -8.95 -11.10
N THR A 132 -39.16 -9.76 -12.14
CA THR A 132 -37.98 -10.61 -12.19
C THR A 132 -37.61 -11.02 -13.61
N TYR A 133 -36.45 -11.61 -13.78
CA TYR A 133 -36.06 -12.28 -15.02
C TYR A 133 -36.54 -13.72 -15.04
N TYR A 134 -36.93 -14.19 -16.23
CA TYR A 134 -37.34 -15.59 -16.45
C TYR A 134 -36.28 -16.59 -15.90
N LYS A 135 -34.98 -16.28 -16.07
CA LYS A 135 -33.88 -17.09 -15.52
C LYS A 135 -33.94 -17.26 -14.00
N ASN A 136 -34.35 -16.21 -13.28
CA ASN A 136 -34.46 -16.23 -11.82
C ASN A 136 -35.57 -17.14 -11.35
N ILE A 137 -36.71 -17.13 -12.04
CA ILE A 137 -37.80 -18.08 -11.76
C ILE A 137 -37.30 -19.49 -11.96
N MET A 138 -36.70 -19.78 -13.13
CA MET A 138 -36.16 -21.10 -13.45
C MET A 138 -35.19 -21.62 -12.38
N ALA A 139 -34.26 -20.77 -11.92
CA ALA A 139 -33.30 -21.14 -10.91
C ALA A 139 -33.92 -21.38 -9.53
N THR A 140 -34.90 -20.53 -9.14
CA THR A 140 -35.45 -20.56 -7.78
C THR A 140 -36.41 -21.73 -7.57
N ILE A 141 -37.26 -22.07 -8.57
CA ILE A 141 -38.22 -23.16 -8.47
C ILE A 141 -37.75 -24.45 -9.16
N GLU A 142 -36.47 -24.54 -9.55
CA GLU A 142 -35.94 -25.67 -10.34
C GLU A 142 -36.80 -25.99 -11.54
N GLY A 143 -37.19 -24.93 -12.27
CA GLY A 143 -38.15 -24.98 -13.34
C GLY A 143 -37.64 -25.67 -14.61
N GLN A 144 -38.53 -26.34 -15.32
CA GLN A 144 -38.32 -26.87 -16.67
C GLN A 144 -39.07 -25.97 -17.66
N LYS A 145 -38.34 -25.45 -18.67
CA LYS A 145 -38.92 -24.60 -19.70
C LYS A 145 -39.83 -25.43 -20.61
N ILE A 146 -41.10 -25.01 -20.72
CA ILE A 146 -42.03 -25.51 -21.74
C ILE A 146 -42.12 -24.47 -22.87
N LEU A 147 -42.54 -23.25 -22.57
CA LEU A 147 -42.59 -22.14 -23.52
C LEU A 147 -41.94 -20.89 -22.92
N LYS A 148 -41.18 -20.15 -23.74
CA LYS A 148 -40.54 -18.90 -23.33
C LYS A 148 -40.62 -17.86 -24.46
N TYR A 149 -41.24 -16.73 -24.19
CA TYR A 149 -41.35 -15.58 -25.09
C TYR A 149 -40.73 -14.35 -24.49
N ASP A 150 -40.80 -14.20 -23.15
CA ASP A 150 -40.26 -13.02 -22.44
C ASP A 150 -39.03 -13.37 -21.62
N ASN A 151 -38.12 -12.39 -21.52
CA ASN A 151 -36.99 -12.46 -20.61
C ASN A 151 -37.27 -11.82 -19.24
N ILE A 152 -38.19 -10.85 -19.20
CA ILE A 152 -38.65 -10.17 -17.99
C ILE A 152 -40.08 -10.58 -17.72
N ILE A 153 -40.34 -11.05 -16.51
CA ILE A 153 -41.66 -11.41 -16.03
C ILE A 153 -42.07 -10.40 -14.97
N LYS A 154 -43.08 -9.61 -15.31
CA LYS A 154 -43.66 -8.62 -14.40
C LYS A 154 -45.15 -8.76 -14.38
N GLY A 155 -45.73 -8.87 -13.17
CA GLY A 155 -47.18 -9.04 -13.08
C GLY A 155 -47.67 -9.43 -11.69
N ARG A 156 -48.97 -9.71 -11.64
CA ARG A 156 -49.66 -10.10 -10.43
C ARG A 156 -49.68 -11.64 -10.29
N LEU A 157 -49.21 -12.13 -9.16
CA LEU A 157 -49.22 -13.55 -8.82
C LEU A 157 -50.61 -13.97 -8.34
N ILE A 158 -51.19 -14.97 -8.97
CA ILE A 158 -52.52 -15.52 -8.61
C ILE A 158 -52.41 -17.04 -8.46
N THR A 159 -52.98 -17.53 -7.38
CA THR A 159 -53.11 -18.96 -7.14
C THR A 159 -54.61 -19.30 -7.02
N PRO A 160 -55.15 -20.16 -7.91
CA PRO A 160 -56.59 -20.50 -7.88
C PRO A 160 -56.94 -21.30 -6.63
N GLY A 161 -57.49 -20.66 -5.61
CA GLY A 161 -57.95 -21.28 -4.36
C GLY A 161 -59.39 -21.79 -4.40
N TYR A 162 -60.22 -21.29 -5.35
CA TYR A 162 -61.64 -21.63 -5.48
C TYR A 162 -61.90 -22.84 -6.41
N ARG A 163 -63.14 -23.32 -6.45
CA ARG A 163 -63.55 -24.24 -7.53
C ARG A 163 -63.30 -23.54 -8.88
N SER A 164 -62.98 -24.33 -9.92
CA SER A 164 -62.67 -23.77 -11.24
C SER A 164 -63.80 -22.89 -11.80
N THR A 165 -65.06 -23.28 -11.62
CA THR A 165 -66.23 -22.49 -12.05
C THR A 165 -66.31 -21.15 -11.32
N THR A 166 -66.15 -21.15 -10.00
CA THR A 166 -66.11 -19.89 -9.19
C THR A 166 -64.96 -18.99 -9.59
N PHE A 167 -63.76 -19.57 -9.73
CA PHE A 167 -62.59 -18.82 -10.12
C PHE A 167 -62.77 -18.13 -11.49
N ILE A 168 -63.29 -18.87 -12.48
CA ILE A 168 -63.47 -18.32 -13.83
C ILE A 168 -64.53 -17.21 -13.86
N ASN A 169 -65.56 -17.29 -13.00
CA ASN A 169 -66.64 -16.29 -12.96
C ASN A 169 -66.24 -15.02 -12.13
N GLU A 170 -65.39 -15.14 -11.11
CA GLU A 170 -65.14 -14.06 -10.16
C GLU A 170 -63.77 -13.42 -10.32
N VAL A 171 -62.82 -14.09 -10.97
CA VAL A 171 -61.45 -13.60 -11.12
C VAL A 171 -61.19 -13.28 -12.60
N GLU A 172 -61.16 -12.03 -12.94
CA GLU A 172 -60.75 -11.56 -14.27
C GLU A 172 -59.25 -11.66 -14.44
N LEU A 173 -58.78 -12.41 -15.45
CA LEU A 173 -57.39 -12.60 -15.80
C LEU A 173 -57.02 -11.72 -17.01
N ASN A 174 -55.78 -11.22 -17.00
CA ASN A 174 -55.21 -10.40 -18.06
C ASN A 174 -53.76 -10.75 -18.37
N GLU A 175 -53.17 -10.08 -19.34
CA GLU A 175 -51.80 -10.32 -19.83
C GLU A 175 -50.66 -10.03 -18.83
N ASN A 176 -51.00 -9.44 -17.68
CA ASN A 176 -50.03 -9.20 -16.60
C ASN A 176 -50.14 -10.20 -15.46
N ASP A 177 -51.00 -11.21 -15.58
CA ASP A 177 -51.19 -12.18 -14.51
C ASP A 177 -50.23 -13.38 -14.65
N ILE A 178 -49.80 -13.89 -13.50
CA ILE A 178 -48.92 -15.03 -13.34
C ILE A 178 -49.72 -16.08 -12.56
N ILE A 179 -49.94 -17.25 -13.14
CA ILE A 179 -50.78 -18.31 -12.55
C ILE A 179 -49.91 -19.46 -12.09
N ILE A 180 -49.98 -19.81 -10.80
CA ILE A 180 -49.42 -21.06 -10.27
C ILE A 180 -50.56 -22.06 -10.04
N THR A 181 -50.50 -23.19 -10.74
CA THR A 181 -51.56 -24.22 -10.64
C THR A 181 -51.00 -25.61 -10.84
N GLY A 182 -51.69 -26.60 -10.27
CA GLY A 182 -51.45 -28.01 -10.57
C GLY A 182 -52.30 -28.49 -11.76
N ASN A 183 -52.75 -29.76 -11.70
CA ASN A 183 -53.54 -30.39 -12.77
C ASN A 183 -55.00 -29.91 -12.77
N ARG A 184 -55.25 -28.67 -13.19
CA ARG A 184 -56.58 -28.03 -13.25
C ARG A 184 -56.86 -27.53 -14.66
N HIS A 185 -57.27 -28.45 -15.51
CA HIS A 185 -57.46 -28.22 -16.95
C HIS A 185 -58.27 -26.96 -17.29
N SER A 186 -59.44 -26.73 -16.63
CA SER A 186 -60.29 -25.55 -16.88
C SER A 186 -59.58 -24.22 -16.51
N ILE A 187 -58.71 -24.22 -15.48
CA ILE A 187 -57.92 -23.05 -15.08
C ILE A 187 -56.83 -22.77 -16.10
N ILE A 188 -56.14 -23.81 -16.57
CA ILE A 188 -55.10 -23.71 -17.59
C ILE A 188 -55.71 -23.18 -18.89
N GLU A 189 -56.85 -23.74 -19.32
CA GLU A 189 -57.60 -23.25 -20.48
C GLU A 189 -57.92 -21.76 -20.35
N TYR A 190 -58.53 -21.37 -19.23
CA TYR A 190 -58.89 -19.97 -18.97
C TYR A 190 -57.67 -19.04 -18.99
N ALA A 191 -56.59 -19.41 -18.33
CA ALA A 191 -55.36 -18.64 -18.30
C ALA A 191 -54.74 -18.47 -19.71
N VAL A 192 -54.73 -19.55 -20.53
CA VAL A 192 -54.20 -19.47 -21.90
C VAL A 192 -55.07 -18.57 -22.78
N LYS A 193 -56.41 -18.68 -22.66
CA LYS A 193 -57.37 -17.82 -23.39
C LYS A 193 -57.25 -16.35 -22.99
N SER A 194 -57.02 -16.08 -21.71
CA SER A 194 -56.79 -14.71 -21.17
C SER A 194 -55.38 -14.17 -21.48
N LYS A 195 -54.52 -14.93 -22.16
CA LYS A 195 -53.15 -14.55 -22.56
C LYS A 195 -52.27 -14.12 -21.38
N VAL A 196 -52.38 -14.81 -20.24
CA VAL A 196 -51.61 -14.44 -19.05
C VAL A 196 -50.12 -14.46 -19.31
N LYS A 197 -49.36 -13.70 -18.53
CA LYS A 197 -47.90 -13.55 -18.68
C LYS A 197 -47.13 -14.84 -18.51
N LEU A 198 -47.51 -15.64 -17.51
CA LEU A 198 -46.82 -16.89 -17.17
C LEU A 198 -47.80 -17.89 -16.53
N ILE A 199 -47.68 -19.14 -16.92
CA ILE A 199 -48.30 -20.28 -16.21
C ILE A 199 -47.18 -21.14 -15.62
N VAL A 200 -47.26 -21.43 -14.32
CA VAL A 200 -46.34 -22.34 -13.61
C VAL A 200 -47.13 -23.61 -13.26
N LEU A 201 -46.76 -24.72 -13.87
CA LEU A 201 -47.33 -26.04 -13.63
C LEU A 201 -46.55 -26.74 -12.52
N THR A 202 -47.24 -27.09 -11.44
CA THR A 202 -46.64 -27.72 -10.23
C THR A 202 -46.79 -29.23 -10.23
N ASN A 203 -46.06 -29.93 -9.31
CA ASN A 203 -46.09 -31.39 -9.16
C ASN A 203 -45.71 -32.16 -10.44
N GLY A 204 -44.85 -31.62 -11.27
CA GLY A 204 -44.43 -32.28 -12.52
C GLY A 204 -45.51 -32.45 -13.58
N GLN A 205 -46.65 -31.75 -13.47
CA GLN A 205 -47.80 -31.90 -14.37
C GLN A 205 -47.47 -31.46 -15.79
N GLU A 206 -48.11 -32.13 -16.77
CA GLU A 206 -47.97 -31.79 -18.19
C GLU A 206 -49.16 -30.96 -18.66
N ILE A 207 -48.94 -30.12 -19.65
CA ILE A 207 -50.02 -29.39 -20.32
C ILE A 207 -50.62 -30.25 -21.47
N ASN A 208 -51.93 -30.19 -21.66
CA ASN A 208 -52.61 -30.81 -22.79
C ASN A 208 -52.09 -30.21 -24.12
N LYS A 209 -51.97 -31.03 -25.16
CA LYS A 209 -51.50 -30.63 -26.49
C LYS A 209 -52.31 -29.47 -27.08
N GLU A 210 -53.63 -29.50 -26.92
CA GLU A 210 -54.54 -28.44 -27.40
C GLU A 210 -54.21 -27.10 -26.76
N TRP A 211 -54.07 -27.07 -25.42
CA TRP A 211 -53.76 -25.83 -24.69
C TRP A 211 -52.30 -25.40 -24.91
N LEU A 212 -51.40 -26.33 -25.20
CA LEU A 212 -50.04 -26.01 -25.58
C LEU A 212 -49.97 -25.26 -26.92
N GLU A 213 -50.74 -25.74 -27.94
CA GLU A 213 -50.79 -25.06 -29.24
C GLU A 213 -51.46 -23.69 -29.15
N LEU A 214 -52.53 -23.56 -28.35
CA LEU A 214 -53.16 -22.26 -28.11
C LEU A 214 -52.19 -21.29 -27.35
N ALA A 215 -51.43 -21.81 -26.37
CA ALA A 215 -50.43 -21.02 -25.64
C ALA A 215 -49.30 -20.54 -26.52
N LYS A 216 -48.88 -21.33 -27.53
CA LYS A 216 -47.95 -20.91 -28.56
C LYS A 216 -48.49 -19.74 -29.37
N THR A 217 -49.74 -19.84 -29.81
CA THR A 217 -50.43 -18.80 -30.59
C THR A 217 -50.55 -17.51 -29.79
N ASN A 218 -50.90 -17.62 -28.51
CA ASN A 218 -51.10 -16.50 -27.59
C ASN A 218 -49.78 -16.00 -26.93
N LYS A 219 -48.65 -16.65 -27.24
CA LYS A 219 -47.32 -16.31 -26.68
C LYS A 219 -47.26 -16.32 -25.16
N VAL A 220 -47.94 -17.28 -24.52
CA VAL A 220 -47.93 -17.44 -23.06
C VAL A 220 -46.67 -18.18 -22.61
N ASN A 221 -45.95 -17.66 -21.65
CA ASN A 221 -44.82 -18.36 -21.04
C ASN A 221 -45.30 -19.52 -20.17
N ILE A 222 -44.66 -20.69 -20.24
CA ILE A 222 -45.00 -21.86 -19.43
C ILE A 222 -43.75 -22.49 -18.85
N ILE A 223 -43.76 -22.66 -17.53
CA ILE A 223 -42.72 -23.35 -16.75
C ILE A 223 -43.36 -24.52 -16.02
N LYS A 224 -42.69 -25.66 -15.96
CA LYS A 224 -43.04 -26.80 -15.12
C LYS A 224 -42.04 -26.94 -13.98
N THR A 225 -42.51 -27.28 -12.79
CA THR A 225 -41.68 -27.65 -11.64
C THR A 225 -42.20 -28.90 -10.95
N ASN A 226 -41.28 -29.67 -10.34
CA ASN A 226 -41.63 -30.85 -9.55
C ASN A 226 -42.12 -30.49 -8.14
N TYR A 227 -41.91 -29.26 -7.68
CA TYR A 227 -42.37 -28.80 -6.38
C TYR A 227 -43.89 -28.82 -6.29
N SER A 228 -44.40 -29.03 -5.05
CA SER A 228 -45.84 -28.87 -4.75
C SER A 228 -46.27 -27.41 -5.01
N THR A 229 -47.57 -27.18 -5.15
CA THR A 229 -48.10 -25.81 -5.31
C THR A 229 -47.70 -24.93 -4.12
N LEU A 230 -47.74 -25.43 -2.90
CA LEU A 230 -47.37 -24.69 -1.70
C LEU A 230 -45.87 -24.32 -1.70
N ASP A 231 -45.02 -25.30 -2.02
CA ASP A 231 -43.56 -25.04 -2.05
C ASP A 231 -43.19 -24.12 -3.20
N THR A 232 -43.85 -24.23 -4.33
CA THR A 232 -43.65 -23.32 -5.47
C THR A 232 -44.02 -21.89 -5.08
N ILE A 233 -45.16 -21.67 -4.41
CA ILE A 233 -45.55 -20.32 -3.95
C ILE A 233 -44.54 -19.75 -2.97
N LYS A 234 -44.13 -20.56 -1.97
CA LYS A 234 -43.11 -20.12 -1.00
C LYS A 234 -41.81 -19.68 -1.69
N LYS A 235 -41.32 -20.47 -2.64
CA LYS A 235 -40.08 -20.16 -3.38
C LYS A 235 -40.26 -18.99 -4.36
N PHE A 236 -41.44 -18.86 -4.97
CA PHE A 236 -41.72 -17.84 -5.98
C PHE A 236 -41.55 -16.42 -5.45
N ASN A 237 -41.83 -16.20 -4.18
CA ASN A 237 -41.63 -14.89 -3.52
C ASN A 237 -40.18 -14.44 -3.55
N PHE A 238 -39.24 -15.38 -3.60
CA PHE A 238 -37.80 -15.08 -3.68
C PHE A 238 -37.27 -14.99 -5.11
N CYS A 239 -38.13 -15.11 -6.13
CA CYS A 239 -37.76 -14.95 -7.53
C CYS A 239 -37.52 -13.48 -7.90
N ASN A 240 -38.07 -12.52 -7.15
CA ASN A 240 -37.93 -11.10 -7.43
C ASN A 240 -36.47 -10.69 -7.53
N ASN A 241 -36.18 -9.70 -8.38
CA ASN A 241 -34.84 -9.16 -8.49
C ASN A 241 -34.40 -8.57 -7.13
N VAL A 242 -33.14 -8.78 -6.76
CA VAL A 242 -32.59 -8.27 -5.51
C VAL A 242 -32.69 -6.74 -5.40
N GLU A 243 -32.78 -6.06 -6.53
CA GLU A 243 -32.98 -4.61 -6.63
C GLU A 243 -34.23 -4.13 -5.85
N THR A 244 -35.29 -4.95 -5.75
CA THR A 244 -36.54 -4.58 -5.05
C THR A 244 -36.39 -4.42 -3.54
N ILE A 245 -35.32 -4.99 -2.95
CA ILE A 245 -35.07 -4.97 -1.51
C ILE A 245 -33.75 -4.27 -1.14
N ILE A 246 -33.13 -3.56 -2.11
CA ILE A 246 -31.87 -2.84 -1.84
C ILE A 246 -32.08 -1.79 -0.78
N ASN A 247 -31.29 -1.87 0.27
CA ASN A 247 -31.17 -0.80 1.25
C ASN A 247 -30.14 0.24 0.76
N THR A 248 -30.64 1.42 0.42
CA THR A 248 -29.83 2.56 -0.06
C THR A 248 -29.45 3.54 1.06
N VAL A 249 -29.90 3.31 2.30
CA VAL A 249 -29.63 4.19 3.43
C VAL A 249 -28.14 4.12 3.79
N LYS A 250 -27.48 5.25 3.58
CA LYS A 250 -26.11 5.60 3.97
C LYS A 250 -25.10 4.44 4.00
N ILE A 251 -24.64 4.07 2.83
CA ILE A 251 -23.61 3.03 2.68
C ILE A 251 -22.25 3.63 3.05
N HIS A 252 -21.62 3.12 4.10
CA HIS A 252 -20.26 3.49 4.46
C HIS A 252 -19.29 2.53 3.76
N THR A 253 -18.59 3.04 2.75
CA THR A 253 -17.54 2.34 2.03
C THR A 253 -16.16 2.76 2.57
N VAL A 254 -15.17 1.90 2.38
CA VAL A 254 -13.77 2.14 2.75
C VAL A 254 -12.93 2.01 1.50
N ASN A 255 -11.98 2.93 1.29
CA ASN A 255 -11.06 2.82 0.15
C ASN A 255 -9.97 1.79 0.45
N GLU A 256 -9.59 0.99 -0.54
CA GLU A 256 -8.53 -0.01 -0.39
C GLU A 256 -7.17 0.59 0.00
N ASN A 257 -6.95 1.87 -0.29
CA ASN A 257 -5.71 2.60 0.02
C ASN A 257 -5.78 3.40 1.32
N ASP A 258 -6.92 3.40 2.03
CA ASP A 258 -7.03 4.05 3.34
C ASP A 258 -6.09 3.40 4.35
N ASP A 259 -5.53 4.21 5.26
CA ASP A 259 -4.72 3.70 6.36
C ASP A 259 -5.58 2.84 7.30
N LEU A 260 -5.07 1.67 7.67
CA LEU A 260 -5.80 0.73 8.53
C LEU A 260 -6.18 1.35 9.88
N SER A 261 -5.28 2.13 10.48
CA SER A 261 -5.52 2.82 11.76
C SER A 261 -6.66 3.84 11.67
N GLU A 262 -6.76 4.58 10.57
CA GLU A 262 -7.86 5.52 10.31
C GLU A 262 -9.19 4.79 10.08
N PHE A 263 -9.16 3.70 9.33
CA PHE A 263 -10.33 2.84 9.15
C PHE A 263 -10.83 2.29 10.48
N ILE A 264 -9.97 1.73 11.33
CA ILE A 264 -10.34 1.19 12.64
C ILE A 264 -11.00 2.29 13.49
N SER A 265 -10.35 3.44 13.64
CA SER A 265 -10.87 4.56 14.42
C SER A 265 -12.25 5.04 13.93
N SER A 266 -12.46 5.08 12.63
CA SER A 266 -13.74 5.44 12.02
C SER A 266 -14.81 4.37 12.27
N ALA A 267 -14.45 3.10 12.08
CA ALA A 267 -15.36 1.97 12.19
C ALA A 267 -15.85 1.75 13.64
N GLU A 268 -15.01 1.98 14.64
CA GLU A 268 -15.38 1.93 16.06
C GLU A 268 -16.46 2.96 16.43
N LYS A 269 -16.40 4.13 15.81
CA LYS A 269 -17.43 5.19 16.00
C LYS A 269 -18.74 4.82 15.31
N MET A 270 -18.68 4.24 14.13
CA MET A 270 -19.86 3.93 13.30
C MET A 270 -20.56 2.64 13.71
N ARG A 271 -19.85 1.67 14.29
CA ARG A 271 -20.36 0.38 14.77
C ARG A 271 -21.06 -0.49 13.72
N TYR A 272 -20.69 -0.40 12.44
CA TYR A 272 -21.17 -1.32 11.42
C TYR A 272 -20.43 -2.66 11.51
N THR A 273 -21.12 -3.73 11.20
CA THR A 273 -20.52 -5.08 11.19
C THR A 273 -19.71 -5.36 9.91
N TYR A 274 -20.13 -4.77 8.78
CA TYR A 274 -19.54 -5.00 7.48
C TYR A 274 -19.32 -3.68 6.74
N TYR A 275 -18.20 -3.60 6.02
CA TYR A 275 -17.81 -2.46 5.21
C TYR A 275 -17.45 -2.91 3.80
N PRO A 276 -18.17 -2.44 2.75
CA PRO A 276 -17.73 -2.64 1.38
C PRO A 276 -16.41 -1.90 1.12
N ILE A 277 -15.49 -2.59 0.44
CA ILE A 277 -14.20 -2.02 0.05
C ILE A 277 -14.30 -1.57 -1.40
N VAL A 278 -13.79 -0.37 -1.67
CA VAL A 278 -13.81 0.25 -3.01
C VAL A 278 -12.41 0.70 -3.45
N ASP A 279 -12.21 0.78 -4.77
CA ASP A 279 -11.04 1.43 -5.35
C ASP A 279 -11.18 2.96 -5.39
N ASN A 280 -10.16 3.66 -5.93
CA ASN A 280 -10.19 5.12 -6.09
C ASN A 280 -11.30 5.62 -7.03
N ASN A 281 -11.81 4.78 -7.91
CA ASN A 281 -12.92 5.07 -8.82
C ASN A 281 -14.29 4.70 -8.24
N LYS A 282 -14.33 4.28 -6.96
CA LYS A 282 -15.51 3.80 -6.24
C LYS A 282 -16.11 2.51 -6.80
N HIS A 283 -15.31 1.67 -7.49
CA HIS A 283 -15.73 0.32 -7.84
C HIS A 283 -15.62 -0.58 -6.62
N CYS A 284 -16.62 -1.42 -6.40
CA CYS A 284 -16.62 -2.42 -5.33
C CYS A 284 -15.56 -3.50 -5.60
N LEU A 285 -14.70 -3.74 -4.62
CA LEU A 285 -13.69 -4.78 -4.64
C LEU A 285 -14.10 -6.01 -3.81
N GLY A 286 -15.06 -5.84 -2.91
CA GLY A 286 -15.55 -6.88 -2.01
C GLY A 286 -16.06 -6.28 -0.70
N ILE A 287 -16.08 -7.09 0.36
CA ILE A 287 -16.59 -6.70 1.68
C ILE A 287 -15.69 -7.24 2.79
N ILE A 288 -15.53 -6.46 3.86
CA ILE A 288 -14.85 -6.89 5.07
C ILE A 288 -15.81 -6.90 6.26
N LYS A 289 -15.71 -7.94 7.10
CA LYS A 289 -16.33 -7.96 8.43
C LYS A 289 -15.38 -7.28 9.42
N PHE A 290 -15.85 -6.29 10.16
CA PHE A 290 -15.00 -5.53 11.10
C PHE A 290 -14.28 -6.42 12.12
N ALA A 291 -14.92 -7.48 12.59
CA ALA A 291 -14.28 -8.45 13.49
C ALA A 291 -13.03 -9.16 12.92
N ASN A 292 -12.87 -9.16 11.59
CA ASN A 292 -11.73 -9.80 10.92
C ASN A 292 -10.55 -8.82 10.72
N VAL A 293 -10.68 -7.55 11.09
CA VAL A 293 -9.64 -6.52 10.92
C VAL A 293 -8.39 -6.83 11.74
N GLY A 294 -8.49 -7.57 12.83
CA GLY A 294 -7.36 -8.03 13.63
C GLY A 294 -6.45 -9.06 12.92
N TYR A 295 -6.92 -9.70 11.87
CA TYR A 295 -6.16 -10.67 11.08
C TYR A 295 -5.52 -9.98 9.88
N HIS A 296 -4.30 -9.50 10.04
CA HIS A 296 -3.54 -8.87 8.96
C HIS A 296 -2.07 -9.26 9.03
N ASN A 297 -1.43 -9.32 7.86
CA ASN A 297 -0.01 -9.56 7.74
C ASN A 297 0.71 -8.20 7.66
N ARG A 298 1.53 -7.91 8.68
CA ARG A 298 2.39 -6.71 8.67
C ARG A 298 3.36 -6.75 7.49
N LYS A 299 3.66 -5.61 6.90
CA LYS A 299 4.68 -5.51 5.85
C LYS A 299 6.04 -5.90 6.43
N LYS A 300 6.71 -6.83 5.77
CA LYS A 300 8.04 -7.28 6.18
C LYS A 300 9.11 -6.35 5.66
N VAL A 301 10.00 -5.93 6.55
CA VAL A 301 11.04 -4.96 6.22
C VAL A 301 12.42 -5.42 6.73
N ILE A 302 13.46 -5.02 6.03
CA ILE A 302 14.86 -5.10 6.48
C ILE A 302 15.42 -3.69 6.40
N LEU A 303 16.02 -3.23 7.50
CA LEU A 303 16.65 -1.92 7.60
C LEU A 303 18.13 -2.05 7.32
N VAL A 304 18.67 -1.10 6.55
CA VAL A 304 20.10 -0.95 6.32
C VAL A 304 20.52 0.49 6.62
N ASP A 305 21.71 0.66 7.16
CA ASP A 305 22.35 1.96 7.37
C ASP A 305 21.55 2.91 8.27
N HIS A 306 20.72 2.39 9.13
CA HIS A 306 20.08 3.10 10.24
C HIS A 306 19.35 2.13 11.17
N ASN A 307 19.15 2.57 12.41
CA ASN A 307 18.42 1.82 13.43
C ASN A 307 17.54 2.74 14.31
N SER A 308 16.90 3.75 13.71
CA SER A 308 15.99 4.66 14.41
C SER A 308 14.66 4.86 13.68
N TYR A 309 13.56 5.07 14.43
CA TYR A 309 12.25 5.35 13.85
C TYR A 309 12.23 6.69 13.10
N GLU A 310 12.94 7.69 13.61
CA GLU A 310 12.98 9.07 13.07
C GLU A 310 13.61 9.12 11.68
N GLN A 311 14.59 8.25 11.45
CA GLN A 311 15.31 8.15 10.17
C GLN A 311 14.68 7.18 9.19
N SER A 312 13.65 6.44 9.60
CA SER A 312 13.05 5.35 8.83
C SER A 312 11.81 5.77 8.03
N ALA A 313 11.18 4.78 7.40
CA ALA A 313 9.92 4.92 6.70
C ALA A 313 8.77 5.27 7.66
N ILE A 314 7.82 6.08 7.18
CA ILE A 314 6.59 6.36 7.91
C ILE A 314 5.84 5.04 8.12
N GLY A 315 5.37 4.79 9.35
CA GLY A 315 4.63 3.57 9.70
C GLY A 315 5.53 2.37 10.03
N LEU A 316 6.84 2.55 10.26
CA LEU A 316 7.73 1.45 10.63
C LEU A 316 7.24 0.67 11.86
N ASN A 317 6.63 1.34 12.83
CA ASN A 317 6.05 0.73 14.03
C ASN A 317 4.88 -0.22 13.73
N GLU A 318 4.26 -0.11 12.56
CA GLU A 318 3.19 -0.99 12.08
C GLU A 318 3.72 -2.16 11.24
N SER A 319 5.02 -2.19 10.95
CA SER A 319 5.67 -3.21 10.11
C SER A 319 6.30 -4.33 10.93
N ASP A 320 6.76 -5.36 10.25
CA ASP A 320 7.47 -6.50 10.80
C ASP A 320 8.95 -6.40 10.40
N ILE A 321 9.79 -5.93 11.34
CA ILE A 321 11.23 -5.79 11.12
C ILE A 321 11.86 -7.18 11.24
N LEU A 322 12.45 -7.68 10.16
CA LEU A 322 13.09 -9.00 10.14
C LEU A 322 14.59 -8.94 10.46
N GLU A 323 15.24 -7.86 10.04
CA GLU A 323 16.68 -7.72 10.13
C GLU A 323 17.09 -6.25 10.13
N ILE A 324 18.16 -5.92 10.85
CA ILE A 324 18.81 -4.60 10.82
C ILE A 324 20.31 -4.80 10.58
N ILE A 325 20.86 -4.13 9.57
CA ILE A 325 22.29 -4.13 9.24
C ILE A 325 22.79 -2.69 9.27
N ASP A 326 23.67 -2.37 10.20
CA ASP A 326 24.04 -0.98 10.45
C ASP A 326 25.48 -0.85 11.00
N HIS A 327 26.06 0.34 10.87
CA HIS A 327 27.37 0.70 11.42
C HIS A 327 27.30 1.94 12.33
N HIS A 328 26.10 2.47 12.56
CA HIS A 328 25.86 3.63 13.42
C HIS A 328 25.70 3.23 14.91
N ASN A 329 25.67 4.24 15.78
CA ASN A 329 25.34 4.04 17.19
C ASN A 329 23.94 3.44 17.30
N ILE A 330 23.77 2.54 18.29
CA ILE A 330 22.47 1.92 18.55
C ILE A 330 21.49 2.96 19.09
N SER A 331 20.32 3.01 18.48
CA SER A 331 19.21 3.89 18.83
C SER A 331 18.06 3.10 19.50
N ASN A 332 16.84 3.61 19.46
CA ASN A 332 15.68 3.18 20.25
C ASN A 332 14.67 2.31 19.49
N ILE A 333 15.08 1.56 18.46
CA ILE A 333 14.18 0.64 17.77
C ILE A 333 13.82 -0.54 18.67
N GLY A 334 12.52 -0.70 18.95
CA GLY A 334 11.95 -1.89 19.57
C GLY A 334 11.34 -2.84 18.55
N THR A 335 11.44 -4.15 18.77
CA THR A 335 10.82 -5.18 17.94
C THR A 335 9.92 -6.07 18.76
N THR A 336 8.87 -6.63 18.15
CA THR A 336 7.90 -7.49 18.83
C THR A 336 8.38 -8.93 18.99
N HIS A 337 9.43 -9.30 18.27
CA HIS A 337 10.07 -10.63 18.31
C HIS A 337 11.58 -10.50 18.08
N PRO A 338 12.38 -11.52 18.40
CA PRO A 338 13.81 -11.52 18.13
C PRO A 338 14.10 -11.39 16.63
N ILE A 339 15.07 -10.54 16.30
CA ILE A 339 15.48 -10.28 14.91
C ILE A 339 16.98 -10.52 14.73
N ASN A 340 17.44 -10.62 13.50
CA ASN A 340 18.85 -10.55 13.20
C ASN A 340 19.30 -9.07 13.20
N PHE A 341 20.02 -8.66 14.27
CA PHE A 341 20.59 -7.32 14.37
C PHE A 341 22.11 -7.39 14.28
N ARG A 342 22.65 -6.89 13.17
CA ARG A 342 24.07 -6.89 12.92
C ARG A 342 24.59 -5.46 12.84
N ASN A 343 25.23 -5.00 13.91
CA ASN A 343 25.90 -3.72 14.00
C ASN A 343 27.40 -3.95 14.19
N MET A 344 28.22 -3.24 13.41
CA MET A 344 29.69 -3.36 13.48
C MET A 344 30.33 -1.96 13.36
N PRO A 345 31.41 -1.69 14.14
CA PRO A 345 32.14 -0.41 14.07
C PRO A 345 33.11 -0.40 12.87
N VAL A 346 32.53 -0.34 11.65
CA VAL A 346 33.22 -0.25 10.36
C VAL A 346 32.86 1.06 9.66
N GLY A 347 33.54 1.37 8.57
CA GLY A 347 33.34 2.62 7.86
C GLY A 347 32.06 2.74 7.05
N SER A 348 31.37 1.60 6.74
CA SER A 348 30.18 1.56 5.89
C SER A 348 29.35 0.31 6.12
N THR A 349 28.04 0.42 5.99
CA THR A 349 27.12 -0.74 6.00
C THR A 349 27.43 -1.72 4.87
N ASN A 350 27.88 -1.23 3.70
CA ASN A 350 28.28 -2.12 2.60
C ASN A 350 29.50 -2.99 2.94
N THR A 351 30.36 -2.60 3.87
CA THR A 351 31.44 -3.46 4.39
C THR A 351 30.86 -4.67 5.14
N ILE A 352 29.82 -4.47 5.92
CA ILE A 352 29.12 -5.56 6.62
C ILE A 352 28.47 -6.50 5.60
N ILE A 353 27.80 -5.95 4.59
CA ILE A 353 27.15 -6.74 3.54
C ILE A 353 28.18 -7.54 2.73
N TYR A 354 29.35 -6.97 2.42
CA TYR A 354 30.45 -7.70 1.80
C TYR A 354 30.86 -8.93 2.63
N LEU A 355 30.99 -8.80 3.95
CA LEU A 355 31.27 -9.93 4.85
C LEU A 355 30.14 -10.98 4.79
N MET A 356 28.87 -10.54 4.75
CA MET A 356 27.72 -11.44 4.62
C MET A 356 27.74 -12.26 3.34
N TYR A 357 28.19 -11.68 2.20
CA TYR A 357 28.38 -12.46 0.96
C TYR A 357 29.44 -13.54 1.14
N LYS A 358 30.55 -13.23 1.81
CA LYS A 358 31.63 -14.21 2.08
C LYS A 358 31.16 -15.33 3.01
N GLU A 359 30.50 -15.00 4.10
CA GLU A 359 29.97 -15.95 5.08
C GLU A 359 28.98 -16.93 4.46
N ASN A 360 28.16 -16.46 3.52
CA ASN A 360 27.18 -17.29 2.82
C ASN A 360 27.72 -17.96 1.55
N ASN A 361 29.00 -17.80 1.24
CA ASN A 361 29.62 -18.34 0.02
C ASN A 361 28.89 -17.94 -1.28
N ILE A 362 28.31 -16.73 -1.33
CA ILE A 362 27.61 -16.22 -2.50
C ILE A 362 28.56 -15.38 -3.34
N LYS A 363 28.72 -15.80 -4.62
CA LYS A 363 29.54 -15.05 -5.58
C LYS A 363 29.01 -13.64 -5.80
N ILE A 364 29.88 -12.65 -5.68
CA ILE A 364 29.56 -11.24 -5.90
C ILE A 364 29.62 -10.92 -7.39
N PRO A 365 28.52 -10.48 -8.04
CA PRO A 365 28.56 -10.00 -9.43
C PRO A 365 29.29 -8.67 -9.54
N LYS A 366 29.73 -8.34 -10.76
CA LYS A 366 30.52 -7.11 -11.03
C LYS A 366 29.79 -5.84 -10.62
N ASP A 367 28.53 -5.73 -10.94
CA ASP A 367 27.65 -4.60 -10.62
C ASP A 367 27.43 -4.46 -9.10
N MET A 368 27.14 -5.56 -8.41
CA MET A 368 26.99 -5.56 -6.95
C MET A 368 28.32 -5.22 -6.25
N ALA A 369 29.44 -5.69 -6.76
CA ALA A 369 30.74 -5.32 -6.24
C ALA A 369 31.01 -3.82 -6.42
N GLY A 370 30.64 -3.26 -7.56
CA GLY A 370 30.74 -1.83 -7.82
C GLY A 370 29.87 -0.99 -6.88
N LEU A 371 28.64 -1.41 -6.61
CA LEU A 371 27.75 -0.70 -5.70
C LEU A 371 28.24 -0.77 -4.23
N MET A 372 28.66 -1.93 -3.74
CA MET A 372 29.26 -2.02 -2.40
C MET A 372 30.52 -1.15 -2.30
N LEU A 373 31.36 -1.18 -3.32
CA LEU A 373 32.53 -0.32 -3.40
C LEU A 373 32.16 1.16 -3.32
N SER A 374 31.10 1.58 -4.02
CA SER A 374 30.60 2.97 -4.01
C SER A 374 30.19 3.44 -2.62
N GLY A 375 29.38 2.64 -1.89
CA GLY A 375 28.98 2.95 -0.52
C GLY A 375 30.19 3.08 0.40
N ILE A 376 31.13 2.12 0.37
CA ILE A 376 32.33 2.16 1.21
C ILE A 376 33.18 3.40 0.90
N LEU A 377 33.40 3.74 -0.37
CA LEU A 377 34.20 4.89 -0.75
C LEU A 377 33.55 6.21 -0.39
N SER A 378 32.23 6.31 -0.44
CA SER A 378 31.45 7.46 0.00
C SER A 378 31.67 7.73 1.49
N ASP A 379 31.34 6.79 2.35
CA ASP A 379 31.37 6.94 3.80
C ASP A 379 32.78 7.04 4.39
N THR A 380 33.74 6.42 3.72
CA THR A 380 35.14 6.46 4.15
C THR A 380 35.94 7.57 3.50
N LEU A 381 35.34 8.42 2.66
CA LEU A 381 36.04 9.45 1.89
C LEU A 381 37.26 8.88 1.16
N ILE A 382 37.03 7.83 0.38
CA ILE A 382 38.10 7.10 -0.33
C ILE A 382 39.19 6.58 0.65
N LEU A 383 38.73 6.00 1.78
CA LEU A 383 39.55 5.46 2.88
C LEU A 383 40.36 6.51 3.67
N ASN A 384 40.01 7.80 3.57
CA ASN A 384 40.66 8.89 4.32
C ASN A 384 39.92 9.28 5.61
N SER A 385 38.66 8.83 5.80
CA SER A 385 37.91 9.11 7.02
C SER A 385 38.52 8.41 8.24
N PRO A 386 38.49 9.03 9.42
CA PRO A 386 38.92 8.38 10.68
C PRO A 386 38.02 7.18 11.07
N THR A 387 36.85 7.04 10.46
CA THR A 387 35.96 5.88 10.63
C THR A 387 36.45 4.65 9.86
N THR A 388 37.44 4.81 8.97
CA THR A 388 37.95 3.74 8.12
C THR A 388 38.68 2.68 8.92
N THR A 389 38.29 1.43 8.77
CA THR A 389 38.93 0.27 9.40
C THR A 389 39.76 -0.55 8.40
N ASN A 390 40.55 -1.49 8.91
CA ASN A 390 41.25 -2.44 8.05
C ASN A 390 40.29 -3.35 7.27
N ILE A 391 39.11 -3.60 7.84
CA ILE A 391 38.07 -4.41 7.18
C ILE A 391 37.54 -3.71 5.93
N ASP A 392 37.35 -2.37 6.02
CA ASP A 392 36.95 -1.54 4.88
C ASP A 392 38.03 -1.55 3.77
N LYS A 393 39.30 -1.41 4.14
CA LYS A 393 40.43 -1.48 3.20
C LYS A 393 40.49 -2.81 2.47
N ASP A 394 40.29 -3.92 3.19
CA ASP A 394 40.27 -5.26 2.61
C ASP A 394 39.07 -5.44 1.68
N ALA A 395 37.88 -4.94 2.08
CA ALA A 395 36.68 -4.96 1.25
C ALA A 395 36.88 -4.17 -0.06
N VAL A 396 37.38 -2.93 0.03
CA VAL A 396 37.69 -2.07 -1.13
C VAL A 396 38.67 -2.76 -2.09
N ASN A 397 39.78 -3.34 -1.57
CA ASN A 397 40.74 -4.05 -2.40
C ASN A 397 40.16 -5.25 -3.16
N ASN A 398 39.28 -5.99 -2.54
CA ASN A 398 38.63 -7.13 -3.18
C ASN A 398 37.53 -6.70 -4.15
N LEU A 399 36.67 -5.78 -3.74
CA LEU A 399 35.54 -5.29 -4.54
C LEU A 399 36.03 -4.54 -5.79
N SER A 400 37.10 -3.74 -5.69
CA SER A 400 37.69 -3.03 -6.85
C SER A 400 38.21 -4.01 -7.92
N ARG A 401 38.82 -5.14 -7.50
CA ARG A 401 39.24 -6.20 -8.44
C ARG A 401 38.04 -6.85 -9.13
N ILE A 402 36.97 -7.17 -8.38
CA ILE A 402 35.76 -7.77 -8.95
C ILE A 402 35.05 -6.78 -9.89
N ALA A 403 34.90 -5.53 -9.47
CA ALA A 403 34.29 -4.45 -10.24
C ALA A 403 35.15 -4.03 -11.46
N LYS A 404 36.46 -4.34 -11.45
CA LYS A 404 37.46 -3.96 -12.45
C LYS A 404 37.57 -2.43 -12.60
N VAL A 405 37.72 -1.73 -11.49
CA VAL A 405 37.88 -0.26 -11.45
C VAL A 405 39.05 0.11 -10.57
N ASP A 406 39.75 1.23 -10.90
CA ASP A 406 40.64 1.89 -10.00
C ASP A 406 39.80 2.66 -8.98
N TYR A 407 39.79 2.20 -7.72
CA TYR A 407 38.91 2.73 -6.70
C TYR A 407 39.22 4.19 -6.34
N LYS A 408 40.50 4.64 -6.46
CA LYS A 408 40.87 6.02 -6.18
C LYS A 408 40.28 6.96 -7.21
N LYS A 409 40.50 6.66 -8.50
CA LYS A 409 39.97 7.45 -9.60
C LYS A 409 38.46 7.43 -9.60
N TYR A 410 37.86 6.24 -9.50
CA TYR A 410 36.42 6.08 -9.50
C TYR A 410 35.75 6.81 -8.32
N GLY A 411 36.28 6.63 -7.10
CA GLY A 411 35.76 7.28 -5.90
C GLY A 411 35.86 8.82 -6.00
N PHE A 412 36.95 9.33 -6.53
CA PHE A 412 37.11 10.77 -6.78
C PHE A 412 36.06 11.29 -7.77
N ASP A 413 35.86 10.62 -8.91
CA ASP A 413 34.88 11.01 -9.93
C ASP A 413 33.46 10.96 -9.37
N MET A 414 33.12 9.92 -8.57
CA MET A 414 31.82 9.73 -7.93
C MET A 414 31.52 10.84 -6.92
N ILE A 415 32.41 11.11 -5.96
CA ILE A 415 32.22 12.14 -4.96
C ILE A 415 32.19 13.53 -5.63
N SER A 416 33.04 13.78 -6.63
CA SER A 416 33.02 15.02 -7.40
C SER A 416 31.70 15.26 -8.12
N ALA A 417 30.99 14.20 -8.57
CA ALA A 417 29.67 14.32 -9.16
C ALA A 417 28.61 14.77 -8.14
N GLY A 418 28.77 14.36 -6.87
CA GLY A 418 27.91 14.75 -5.75
C GLY A 418 28.17 16.17 -5.22
N THR A 419 29.42 16.60 -5.27
CA THR A 419 29.87 17.86 -4.63
C THR A 419 29.74 19.11 -5.49
N LYS A 420 29.25 19.01 -6.73
CA LYS A 420 28.98 20.17 -7.58
C LYS A 420 27.91 21.06 -6.94
N LEU A 421 28.33 22.26 -6.53
CA LEU A 421 27.48 23.27 -5.89
C LEU A 421 26.66 24.08 -6.91
N THR A 422 27.04 24.03 -8.19
CA THR A 422 26.41 24.77 -9.29
C THR A 422 24.92 24.56 -9.36
N GLY A 423 24.15 25.65 -9.30
CA GLY A 423 22.68 25.63 -9.42
C GLY A 423 21.92 25.46 -8.09
N LYS A 424 22.61 25.39 -6.96
CA LYS A 424 22.01 25.42 -5.62
C LYS A 424 22.11 26.82 -5.00
N THR A 425 21.09 27.20 -4.23
CA THR A 425 21.15 28.38 -3.38
C THR A 425 22.09 28.13 -2.18
N LYS A 426 22.59 29.19 -1.54
CA LYS A 426 23.45 29.07 -0.35
C LYS A 426 22.76 28.38 0.82
N GLU A 427 21.46 28.59 0.96
CA GLU A 427 20.65 27.91 1.96
C GLU A 427 20.51 26.41 1.66
N GLU A 428 20.26 26.03 0.40
CA GLU A 428 20.24 24.62 -0.01
C GLU A 428 21.59 23.94 0.21
N ILE A 429 22.69 24.68 0.04
CA ILE A 429 24.05 24.19 0.32
C ILE A 429 24.21 23.95 1.82
N LEU A 430 23.83 24.90 2.67
CA LEU A 430 23.88 24.75 4.13
C LEU A 430 23.09 23.53 4.61
N TYR A 431 21.86 23.37 4.09
CA TYR A 431 20.96 22.30 4.51
C TYR A 431 21.19 20.95 3.81
N THR A 432 22.21 20.81 2.96
CA THR A 432 22.56 19.54 2.31
C THR A 432 22.85 18.43 3.33
N ASP A 433 23.67 18.72 4.36
CA ASP A 433 23.87 17.86 5.54
C ASP A 433 23.99 18.73 6.79
N PHE A 434 22.84 19.17 7.29
CA PHE A 434 22.71 20.06 8.44
C PHE A 434 22.07 19.32 9.63
N LYS A 435 22.71 19.39 10.78
CA LYS A 435 22.18 18.82 12.03
C LYS A 435 22.10 19.86 13.13
N LYS A 436 21.05 19.73 13.96
CA LYS A 436 20.79 20.56 15.12
C LYS A 436 21.20 19.82 16.37
N TYR A 437 21.84 20.51 17.29
CA TYR A 437 22.27 19.93 18.56
C TYR A 437 21.83 20.85 19.70
N PRO A 438 20.97 20.36 20.61
CA PRO A 438 20.68 21.05 21.85
C PRO A 438 21.90 20.98 22.76
N THR A 439 22.26 22.10 23.39
CA THR A 439 23.34 22.24 24.40
C THR A 439 22.82 23.02 25.60
N ASP A 440 23.53 23.00 26.70
CA ASP A 440 23.17 23.77 27.89
C ASP A 440 23.07 25.28 27.65
N GLU A 441 23.78 25.77 26.64
CA GLU A 441 23.83 27.20 26.27
C GLU A 441 22.89 27.58 25.11
N GLY A 442 22.10 26.61 24.56
CA GLY A 442 21.16 26.84 23.48
C GLY A 442 21.34 25.89 22.28
N LEU A 443 20.51 26.09 21.25
CA LEU A 443 20.51 25.24 20.05
C LEU A 443 21.65 25.68 19.09
N ILE A 444 22.52 24.77 18.70
CA ILE A 444 23.54 25.02 17.67
C ILE A 444 23.23 24.27 16.38
N GLY A 445 23.65 24.84 15.24
CA GLY A 445 23.48 24.23 13.92
C GLY A 445 24.82 23.95 13.27
N LEU A 446 25.09 22.71 12.86
CA LEU A 446 26.31 22.32 12.18
C LEU A 446 25.99 21.73 10.80
N GLY A 447 26.35 22.46 9.74
CA GLY A 447 26.31 22.00 8.36
C GLY A 447 27.67 21.43 7.96
N GLN A 448 27.69 20.32 7.23
CA GLN A 448 28.91 19.81 6.58
C GLN A 448 28.65 19.53 5.11
N ILE A 449 29.52 20.00 4.25
CA ILE A 449 29.51 19.70 2.82
C ILE A 449 30.93 19.30 2.38
N TYR A 450 30.97 18.56 1.28
CA TYR A 450 32.23 18.16 0.67
C TYR A 450 32.45 18.94 -0.63
N THR A 451 33.68 19.28 -0.92
CA THR A 451 34.05 19.94 -2.17
C THR A 451 35.36 19.42 -2.71
N THR A 452 35.52 19.50 -4.02
CA THR A 452 36.80 19.34 -4.72
C THR A 452 37.36 20.66 -5.20
N ASN A 453 36.62 21.77 -4.97
CA ASN A 453 37.04 23.13 -5.38
C ASN A 453 36.51 24.18 -4.37
N ILE A 454 37.34 24.51 -3.39
CA ILE A 454 36.99 25.48 -2.35
C ILE A 454 36.81 26.91 -2.89
N ASP A 455 37.38 27.23 -4.06
CA ASP A 455 37.29 28.57 -4.63
C ASP A 455 35.85 28.98 -4.99
N GLU A 456 34.94 28.00 -5.22
CA GLU A 456 33.52 28.27 -5.41
C GLU A 456 32.89 28.93 -4.18
N ILE A 457 33.30 28.52 -2.96
CA ILE A 457 32.79 29.07 -1.70
C ILE A 457 33.52 30.38 -1.38
N ASN A 458 34.88 30.39 -1.50
CA ASN A 458 35.69 31.54 -1.15
C ASN A 458 35.31 32.81 -1.93
N LYS A 459 34.96 32.69 -3.20
CA LYS A 459 34.52 33.81 -4.03
C LYS A 459 33.25 34.50 -3.50
N GLU A 460 32.40 33.76 -2.80
CA GLU A 460 31.12 34.23 -2.28
C GLU A 460 31.08 34.21 -0.74
N GLN A 461 32.25 34.20 -0.07
CA GLN A 461 32.39 34.08 1.37
C GLN A 461 31.50 35.05 2.15
N ALA A 462 31.51 36.35 1.77
CA ALA A 462 30.71 37.38 2.45
C ALA A 462 29.21 37.10 2.41
N GLU A 463 28.73 36.53 1.30
CA GLU A 463 27.32 36.17 1.16
C GLU A 463 26.96 34.92 1.99
N TYR A 464 27.85 33.94 2.12
CA TYR A 464 27.67 32.80 3.03
C TYR A 464 27.56 33.26 4.48
N ILE A 465 28.46 34.15 4.94
CA ILE A 465 28.43 34.68 6.31
C ILE A 465 27.13 35.43 6.57
N LYS A 466 26.69 36.28 5.64
CA LYS A 466 25.43 37.00 5.74
C LYS A 466 24.22 36.03 5.85
N MET A 467 24.21 34.98 5.05
CA MET A 467 23.17 33.93 5.10
C MET A 467 23.21 33.18 6.44
N LEU A 468 24.39 32.77 6.92
CA LEU A 468 24.54 32.09 8.20
C LEU A 468 24.02 32.95 9.36
N ASN A 469 24.34 34.24 9.39
CA ASN A 469 23.83 35.18 10.39
C ASN A 469 22.30 35.35 10.31
N SER A 470 21.75 35.42 9.10
CA SER A 470 20.30 35.54 8.90
C SER A 470 19.55 34.29 9.42
N VAL A 471 20.03 33.10 9.03
CA VAL A 471 19.43 31.81 9.45
C VAL A 471 19.56 31.62 10.97
N THR A 472 20.70 32.02 11.57
CA THR A 472 20.90 31.97 13.02
C THR A 472 19.86 32.79 13.75
N LYS A 473 19.61 34.04 13.33
CA LYS A 473 18.59 34.91 13.94
C LYS A 473 17.17 34.41 13.73
N MET A 474 16.83 33.99 12.52
CA MET A 474 15.46 33.55 12.17
C MET A 474 15.02 32.31 12.94
N ASN A 475 15.95 31.41 13.27
CA ASN A 475 15.63 30.13 13.90
C ASN A 475 16.14 30.02 15.36
N GLU A 476 16.53 31.15 15.97
CA GLU A 476 16.96 31.23 17.36
C GLU A 476 18.13 30.29 17.72
N TYR A 477 19.05 30.07 16.79
CA TYR A 477 20.28 29.33 17.09
C TYR A 477 21.23 30.21 17.91
N LYS A 478 21.97 29.59 18.83
CA LYS A 478 23.12 30.22 19.46
C LYS A 478 24.14 30.62 18.42
N PHE A 479 24.51 29.69 17.54
CA PHE A 479 25.29 29.92 16.32
C PHE A 479 25.06 28.81 15.30
N ILE A 480 25.46 29.08 14.07
CA ILE A 480 25.56 28.10 12.98
C ILE A 480 26.98 28.10 12.44
N ALA A 481 27.54 26.92 12.21
CA ALA A 481 28.80 26.75 11.50
C ALA A 481 28.63 25.82 10.29
N LEU A 482 29.23 26.24 9.16
CA LEU A 482 29.31 25.47 7.92
C LEU A 482 30.74 24.98 7.73
N PHE A 483 30.92 23.68 7.78
CA PHE A 483 32.18 22.98 7.57
C PHE A 483 32.24 22.49 6.12
N VAL A 484 33.20 23.04 5.37
CA VAL A 484 33.43 22.72 3.95
C VAL A 484 34.66 21.85 3.83
N THR A 485 34.47 20.56 3.74
CA THR A 485 35.54 19.57 3.69
C THR A 485 36.11 19.46 2.27
N ASP A 486 37.36 19.85 2.11
CA ASP A 486 38.14 19.70 0.88
C ASP A 486 38.73 18.30 0.82
N ILE A 487 38.20 17.49 -0.08
CA ILE A 487 38.58 16.08 -0.23
C ILE A 487 40.01 15.94 -0.76
N ILE A 488 40.49 16.92 -1.55
CA ILE A 488 41.81 16.90 -2.14
C ILE A 488 42.85 17.21 -1.07
N LYS A 489 42.58 18.23 -0.26
CA LYS A 489 43.53 18.71 0.78
C LYS A 489 43.41 17.93 2.09
N SER A 490 42.42 17.04 2.19
CA SER A 490 42.14 16.25 3.40
C SER A 490 42.04 17.11 4.66
N GLY A 491 41.12 18.10 4.63
CA GLY A 491 40.83 19.01 5.74
C GLY A 491 39.60 19.84 5.48
N THR A 492 39.18 20.65 6.43
CA THR A 492 37.91 21.37 6.40
C THR A 492 38.12 22.87 6.57
N TYR A 493 37.44 23.65 5.73
CA TYR A 493 37.33 25.10 5.88
C TYR A 493 36.08 25.43 6.69
N VAL A 494 36.17 26.41 7.59
CA VAL A 494 35.09 26.74 8.54
C VAL A 494 34.52 28.12 8.26
N TYR A 495 33.21 28.20 8.06
CA TYR A 495 32.45 29.45 7.95
C TYR A 495 31.37 29.44 9.04
N TYR A 496 31.19 30.54 9.75
CA TYR A 496 30.34 30.57 10.94
C TYR A 496 29.60 31.89 11.11
N SER A 497 28.47 31.84 11.84
CA SER A 497 27.73 33.04 12.24
C SER A 497 28.36 33.72 13.46
N ASP A 498 27.91 34.96 13.69
CA ASP A 498 28.34 35.72 14.88
C ASP A 498 28.06 34.91 16.17
N GLY A 499 29.01 35.02 17.14
CA GLY A 499 28.94 34.29 18.40
C GLY A 499 29.58 32.91 18.40
N ALA A 500 29.99 32.37 17.26
CA ALA A 500 30.66 31.06 17.20
C ALA A 500 32.19 31.14 17.40
N LYS A 501 32.83 32.30 17.13
CA LYS A 501 34.29 32.44 17.04
C LYS A 501 35.01 31.86 18.26
N ASP A 502 34.73 32.37 19.44
CA ASP A 502 35.40 31.99 20.69
C ASP A 502 35.26 30.49 21.04
N ILE A 503 34.11 29.93 20.71
CA ILE A 503 33.83 28.50 20.90
C ILE A 503 34.67 27.66 19.94
N LEU A 504 34.72 28.04 18.66
CA LEU A 504 35.48 27.31 17.64
C LEU A 504 36.99 27.44 17.87
N GLU A 505 37.51 28.60 18.31
CA GLU A 505 38.90 28.79 18.68
C GLU A 505 39.34 27.84 19.79
N LYS A 506 38.50 27.71 20.84
CA LYS A 506 38.75 26.77 21.93
C LYS A 506 38.63 25.31 21.48
N ALA A 507 37.58 24.99 20.73
CA ALA A 507 37.30 23.62 20.27
C ALA A 507 38.43 23.04 19.39
N PHE A 508 39.05 23.89 18.54
CA PHE A 508 40.10 23.44 17.62
C PHE A 508 41.50 23.93 17.98
N ASN A 509 41.63 24.63 19.09
CA ASN A 509 42.88 25.22 19.57
C ASN A 509 43.64 25.98 18.45
N THR A 510 42.92 26.81 17.70
CA THR A 510 43.39 27.51 16.51
C THR A 510 42.68 28.86 16.43
N GLU A 511 43.43 29.94 16.10
CA GLU A 511 42.81 31.23 15.81
C GLU A 511 41.85 31.13 14.63
N MET A 512 40.59 31.57 14.81
CA MET A 512 39.53 31.42 13.84
C MET A 512 39.23 32.72 13.10
N GLU A 513 39.40 32.65 11.78
CA GLU A 513 38.84 33.62 10.84
C GLU A 513 37.85 32.88 9.91
N GLN A 514 37.05 33.64 9.21
CA GLN A 514 36.12 33.05 8.23
C GLN A 514 36.91 32.35 7.11
N GLY A 515 36.66 31.07 6.88
CA GLY A 515 37.40 30.25 5.95
C GLY A 515 38.72 29.69 6.50
N THR A 516 38.92 29.69 7.81
CA THR A 516 40.08 29.01 8.44
C THR A 516 40.11 27.53 8.05
N TYR A 517 41.28 27.04 7.63
CA TYR A 517 41.51 25.66 7.24
C TYR A 517 41.99 24.82 8.42
N LEU A 518 41.25 23.74 8.70
CA LEU A 518 41.58 22.76 9.74
C LEU A 518 42.11 21.48 9.08
N PRO A 519 43.44 21.25 9.08
CA PRO A 519 44.02 20.06 8.46
C PRO A 519 43.65 18.79 9.21
N GLY A 520 43.28 17.72 8.46
CA GLY A 520 42.95 16.43 9.03
C GLY A 520 41.56 16.33 9.70
N VAL A 521 40.79 17.42 9.76
CA VAL A 521 39.41 17.42 10.26
C VAL A 521 38.48 17.07 9.10
N LEU A 522 37.89 15.87 9.14
CA LEU A 522 37.11 15.29 8.04
C LEU A 522 35.72 14.81 8.47
N SER A 523 35.55 14.53 9.76
CA SER A 523 34.31 13.90 10.26
C SER A 523 33.62 14.78 11.29
N ARG A 524 32.35 15.18 10.97
CA ARG A 524 31.51 15.89 11.94
C ARG A 524 31.28 15.05 13.20
N LYS A 525 30.99 13.75 13.04
CA LYS A 525 30.63 12.83 14.11
C LYS A 525 31.80 12.55 15.06
N MET A 526 32.99 12.39 14.52
CA MET A 526 34.15 11.92 15.28
C MET A 526 35.09 13.04 15.73
N GLN A 527 35.08 14.18 15.04
CA GLN A 527 36.05 15.24 15.25
C GLN A 527 35.42 16.60 15.52
N ILE A 528 34.40 17.01 14.72
CA ILE A 528 33.83 18.36 14.82
C ILE A 528 32.90 18.48 16.02
N LEU A 529 31.88 17.65 16.08
CA LEU A 529 30.88 17.72 17.14
C LEU A 529 31.45 17.47 18.53
N PRO A 530 32.25 16.40 18.77
CA PRO A 530 32.81 16.18 20.10
C PRO A 530 33.66 17.38 20.58
N SER A 531 34.54 17.91 19.71
CA SER A 531 35.38 19.08 20.09
C SER A 531 34.58 20.33 20.46
N ILE A 532 33.41 20.53 19.83
CA ILE A 532 32.53 21.67 20.14
C ILE A 532 31.74 21.42 21.44
N LEU A 533 31.21 20.20 21.63
CA LEU A 533 30.49 19.87 22.87
C LEU A 533 31.36 19.92 24.10
N ASP A 534 32.61 19.46 24.02
CA ASP A 534 33.59 19.54 25.12
C ASP A 534 33.85 20.99 25.63
N ILE A 535 33.46 22.01 24.85
CA ILE A 535 33.62 23.43 25.23
C ILE A 535 32.30 24.04 25.73
N ILE A 536 31.16 23.54 25.30
CA ILE A 536 29.83 24.14 25.56
C ILE A 536 29.10 23.45 26.73
N ASP A 537 29.27 22.16 26.87
CA ASP A 537 28.70 21.33 27.94
C ASP A 537 29.72 21.21 29.10
#